data_85e8c5de6b4f19e226b6084aaaa36a10
#
_entry.id   85e8c5de6b4f19e226b6084aaaa36a10
#
_cell.length_a   1.000
_cell.length_b   1.000
_cell.length_c   1.000
_cell.angle_alpha   90.00
_cell.angle_beta   90.00
_cell.angle_gamma   90.00
#
_symmetry.space_group_name_H-M   'P 1'
#
loop_
_entity.id
_entity.type
_entity.pdbx_description
1 polymer ?
#
loop_
_entity_poly.entity_id
_entity_poly.type
_entity_poly.pdbx_seq_one_letter_code
_entity_poly.pdbx_strand_id
1 'polypeptide(L)'
;MSLMSRIILFLNAAVIGLIGLAYLYDPNVLLANYGLSADGPGIDNMLRGTYGGLFLCMAGLFGWGVINTARRSDALGLLALFMGGQALGRIASLAMVGMPDVSILSLLAYEIIMFAIALFLYRQTAST
;
A
#
# COMPACT_ATOMS: atom_id res chain seq x y z
N MET A 1 -3.79 20.20 -13.36
CA MET A 1 -3.61 18.95 -12.60
C MET A 1 -3.54 19.22 -11.12
N SER A 2 -4.33 18.51 -10.32
CA SER A 2 -4.65 18.92 -8.97
C SER A 2 -3.50 18.71 -7.99
N LEU A 3 -3.32 19.65 -7.07
CA LEU A 3 -2.48 19.53 -5.88
C LEU A 3 -2.82 18.24 -5.10
N MET A 4 -4.10 17.86 -5.09
CA MET A 4 -4.60 16.65 -4.45
C MET A 4 -3.89 15.39 -4.94
N SER A 5 -3.70 15.22 -6.26
CA SER A 5 -2.98 14.06 -6.83
C SER A 5 -1.54 13.94 -6.29
N ARG A 6 -0.84 15.08 -6.16
CA ARG A 6 0.52 15.10 -5.59
C ARG A 6 0.52 14.71 -4.11
N ILE A 7 -0.43 15.25 -3.35
CA ILE A 7 -0.56 14.97 -1.91
C ILE A 7 -0.83 13.48 -1.68
N ILE A 8 -1.79 12.91 -2.41
CA ILE A 8 -2.16 11.49 -2.26
C ILE A 8 -0.99 10.58 -2.64
N LEU A 9 -0.31 10.84 -3.75
CA LEU A 9 0.86 10.05 -4.14
C LEU A 9 2.01 10.19 -3.15
N PHE A 10 2.29 11.41 -2.66
CA PHE A 10 3.33 11.63 -1.67
C PHE A 10 3.03 10.92 -0.35
N LEU A 11 1.81 11.05 0.16
CA LEU A 11 1.37 10.39 1.38
C LEU A 11 1.57 8.87 1.29
N ASN A 12 1.10 8.27 0.19
CA ASN A 12 1.22 6.82 0.01
C ASN A 12 2.66 6.39 -0.24
N ALA A 13 3.47 7.17 -0.97
CA ALA A 13 4.90 6.90 -1.11
C ALA A 13 5.61 6.88 0.25
N ALA A 14 5.32 7.85 1.12
CA ALA A 14 5.90 7.91 2.45
C ALA A 14 5.44 6.74 3.34
N VAL A 15 4.15 6.47 3.43
CA VAL A 15 3.59 5.39 4.26
C VAL A 15 4.09 4.02 3.79
N ILE A 16 3.95 3.71 2.51
CA ILE A 16 4.35 2.41 1.94
C ILE A 16 5.88 2.26 1.97
N GLY A 17 6.63 3.36 1.75
CA GLY A 17 8.09 3.35 1.86
C GLY A 17 8.57 3.08 3.28
N LEU A 18 7.98 3.69 4.29
CA LEU A 18 8.32 3.45 5.70
C LEU A 18 7.99 2.01 6.12
N ILE A 19 6.84 1.47 5.70
CA ILE A 19 6.49 0.07 5.93
C ILE A 19 7.52 -0.84 5.26
N GLY A 20 7.88 -0.57 4.01
CA GLY A 20 8.88 -1.33 3.27
C GLY A 20 10.25 -1.34 3.96
N LEU A 21 10.72 -0.19 4.43
CA LEU A 21 11.97 -0.08 5.19
C LEU A 21 11.90 -0.86 6.51
N ALA A 22 10.79 -0.77 7.25
CA ALA A 22 10.62 -1.49 8.50
C ALA A 22 10.68 -3.02 8.28
N TYR A 23 10.00 -3.54 7.27
CA TYR A 23 10.05 -4.97 6.93
C TYR A 23 11.41 -5.44 6.42
N LEU A 24 12.17 -4.58 5.72
CA LEU A 24 13.54 -4.91 5.33
C LEU A 24 14.49 -4.93 6.53
N TYR A 25 14.30 -4.04 7.49
CA TYR A 25 15.12 -4.00 8.70
C TYR A 25 14.83 -5.20 9.60
N ASP A 26 13.60 -5.35 10.08
CA ASP A 26 13.12 -6.47 10.88
C ASP A 26 11.60 -6.61 10.75
N PRO A 27 11.09 -7.69 10.12
CA PRO A 27 9.67 -7.93 10.00
C PRO A 27 8.91 -7.91 11.32
N ASN A 28 9.54 -8.31 12.43
CA ASN A 28 8.89 -8.40 13.73
C ASN A 28 8.56 -7.04 14.33
N VAL A 29 9.22 -5.96 13.92
CA VAL A 29 8.92 -4.59 14.39
C VAL A 29 7.46 -4.22 14.14
N LEU A 30 6.92 -4.57 12.98
CA LEU A 30 5.50 -4.29 12.66
C LEU A 30 4.57 -5.43 13.06
N LEU A 31 5.01 -6.69 12.90
CA LEU A 31 4.20 -7.86 13.24
C LEU A 31 3.84 -7.93 14.73
N ALA A 32 4.74 -7.49 15.60
CA ALA A 32 4.49 -7.46 17.05
C ALA A 32 3.26 -6.63 17.42
N ASN A 33 2.93 -5.58 16.66
CA ASN A 33 1.73 -4.77 16.88
C ASN A 33 0.43 -5.56 16.64
N TYR A 34 0.50 -6.66 15.93
CA TYR A 34 -0.63 -7.54 15.61
C TYR A 34 -0.59 -8.87 16.38
N GLY A 35 0.35 -9.01 17.33
CA GLY A 35 0.55 -10.27 18.06
C GLY A 35 1.08 -11.40 17.18
N LEU A 36 1.77 -11.06 16.09
CA LEU A 36 2.34 -11.99 15.13
C LEU A 36 3.87 -11.97 15.20
N SER A 37 4.50 -13.07 14.75
CA SER A 37 5.96 -13.18 14.62
C SER A 37 6.37 -13.84 13.30
N ALA A 38 7.53 -13.45 12.81
CA ALA A 38 8.18 -14.06 11.64
C ALA A 38 9.14 -15.17 12.15
N ASP A 39 8.58 -16.34 12.41
CA ASP A 39 9.36 -17.46 12.94
C ASP A 39 9.97 -18.31 11.81
N GLY A 40 11.27 -18.21 11.70
CA GLY A 40 12.07 -18.97 10.76
C GLY A 40 12.39 -18.27 9.44
N PRO A 41 13.43 -18.74 8.73
CA PRO A 41 14.00 -18.06 7.57
C PRO A 41 13.06 -18.02 6.36
N GLY A 42 12.12 -18.93 6.23
CA GLY A 42 11.17 -18.95 5.12
C GLY A 42 10.15 -17.81 5.21
N ILE A 43 9.56 -17.61 6.38
CA ILE A 43 8.59 -16.52 6.63
C ILE A 43 9.32 -15.17 6.57
N ASP A 44 10.48 -15.05 7.20
CA ASP A 44 11.31 -13.83 7.15
C ASP A 44 11.61 -13.42 5.70
N ASN A 45 12.05 -14.36 4.87
CA ASN A 45 12.34 -14.11 3.46
C ASN A 45 11.10 -13.64 2.67
N MET A 46 9.95 -14.30 2.86
CA MET A 46 8.69 -13.90 2.22
C MET A 46 8.29 -12.47 2.60
N LEU A 47 8.37 -12.14 3.88
CA LEU A 47 7.96 -10.82 4.37
C LEU A 47 8.90 -9.72 3.87
N ARG A 48 10.21 -9.93 3.91
CA ARG A 48 11.19 -8.98 3.36
C ARG A 48 11.03 -8.80 1.85
N GLY A 49 10.75 -9.86 1.10
CA GLY A 49 10.50 -9.77 -0.34
C GLY A 49 9.21 -9.02 -0.67
N THR A 50 8.10 -9.42 -0.05
CA THR A 50 6.76 -8.89 -0.36
C THR A 50 6.52 -7.51 0.28
N TYR A 51 6.65 -7.41 1.60
CA TYR A 51 6.36 -6.16 2.31
C TYR A 51 7.58 -5.24 2.43
N GLY A 52 8.79 -5.75 2.25
CA GLY A 52 10.00 -4.95 2.16
C GLY A 52 10.27 -4.46 0.75
N GLY A 53 10.83 -5.32 -0.09
CA GLY A 53 11.31 -4.97 -1.43
C GLY A 53 10.22 -4.46 -2.35
N LEU A 54 9.10 -5.19 -2.49
CA LEU A 54 7.99 -4.79 -3.36
C LEU A 54 7.37 -3.46 -2.91
N PHE A 55 7.18 -3.26 -1.61
CA PHE A 55 6.63 -2.00 -1.10
C PHE A 55 7.55 -0.81 -1.38
N LEU A 56 8.85 -0.98 -1.27
CA LEU A 56 9.81 0.08 -1.64
C LEU A 56 9.75 0.42 -3.13
N CYS A 57 9.63 -0.58 -4.00
CA CYS A 57 9.44 -0.34 -5.43
C CYS A 57 8.15 0.44 -5.69
N MET A 58 7.04 0.07 -5.05
CA MET A 58 5.77 0.80 -5.17
C MET A 58 5.90 2.23 -4.65
N ALA A 59 6.53 2.44 -3.51
CA ALA A 59 6.80 3.77 -2.97
C ALA A 59 7.64 4.63 -3.94
N GLY A 60 8.63 4.05 -4.58
CA GLY A 60 9.44 4.70 -5.62
C GLY A 60 8.60 5.14 -6.82
N LEU A 61 7.70 4.28 -7.30
CA LEU A 61 6.80 4.60 -8.43
C LEU A 61 5.79 5.69 -8.05
N PHE A 62 5.23 5.66 -6.85
CA PHE A 62 4.35 6.72 -6.36
C PHE A 62 5.12 8.05 -6.22
N GLY A 63 6.32 8.02 -5.65
CA GLY A 63 7.21 9.17 -5.53
C GLY A 63 7.57 9.76 -6.89
N TRP A 64 7.81 8.91 -7.90
CA TRP A 64 8.03 9.38 -9.26
C TRP A 64 6.81 10.13 -9.82
N GLY A 65 5.59 9.66 -9.56
CA GLY A 65 4.37 10.37 -9.95
C GLY A 65 4.20 11.73 -9.25
N VAL A 66 4.81 11.93 -8.08
CA VAL A 66 4.83 13.24 -7.39
C VAL A 66 5.65 14.28 -8.18
N ILE A 67 6.84 13.89 -8.63
CA ILE A 67 7.79 14.81 -9.29
C ILE A 67 7.60 14.88 -10.80
N ASN A 68 7.13 13.82 -11.44
CA ASN A 68 6.95 13.73 -12.89
C ASN A 68 5.47 13.81 -13.27
N THR A 69 5.08 14.95 -13.85
CA THR A 69 3.69 15.22 -14.24
C THR A 69 3.19 14.26 -15.33
N ALA A 70 4.05 13.87 -16.28
CA ALA A 70 3.68 12.96 -17.35
C ALA A 70 3.37 11.53 -16.86
N ARG A 71 3.95 11.12 -15.72
CA ARG A 71 3.77 9.80 -15.13
C ARG A 71 2.74 9.75 -13.99
N ARG A 72 2.16 10.89 -13.66
CA ARG A 72 1.26 11.01 -12.50
C ARG A 72 -0.03 10.20 -12.66
N SER A 73 -0.60 10.18 -13.86
CA SER A 73 -1.77 9.34 -14.16
C SER A 73 -1.46 7.86 -13.98
N ASP A 74 -0.32 7.40 -14.51
CA ASP A 74 0.10 6.00 -14.36
C ASP A 74 0.30 5.63 -12.89
N ALA A 75 0.94 6.51 -12.11
CA ALA A 75 1.16 6.31 -10.68
C ALA A 75 -0.16 6.25 -9.88
N LEU A 76 -1.16 7.07 -10.23
CA LEU A 76 -2.49 7.03 -9.60
C LEU A 76 -3.24 5.74 -9.94
N GLY A 77 -3.17 5.30 -11.20
CA GLY A 77 -3.74 4.02 -11.62
C GLY A 77 -3.10 2.83 -10.89
N LEU A 78 -1.78 2.85 -10.79
CA LEU A 78 -1.03 1.83 -10.04
C LEU A 78 -1.36 1.85 -8.55
N LEU A 79 -1.49 3.04 -7.93
CA LEU A 79 -1.90 3.17 -6.53
C LEU A 79 -3.31 2.59 -6.32
N ALA A 80 -4.25 2.86 -7.23
CA ALA A 80 -5.59 2.30 -7.16
C ALA A 80 -5.56 0.76 -7.25
N LEU A 81 -4.81 0.20 -8.18
CA LEU A 81 -4.66 -1.26 -8.32
C LEU A 81 -4.00 -1.89 -7.08
N PHE A 82 -2.97 -1.25 -6.55
CA PHE A 82 -2.26 -1.73 -5.36
C PHE A 82 -3.17 -1.73 -4.12
N MET A 83 -3.86 -0.64 -3.83
CA MET A 83 -4.78 -0.53 -2.69
C MET A 83 -6.02 -1.40 -2.87
N GLY A 84 -6.58 -1.44 -4.07
CA GLY A 84 -7.74 -2.30 -4.38
C GLY A 84 -7.41 -3.79 -4.26
N GLY A 85 -6.23 -4.21 -4.70
CA GLY A 85 -5.76 -5.59 -4.56
C GLY A 85 -5.56 -6.00 -3.10
N GLN A 86 -4.98 -5.13 -2.28
CA GLN A 86 -4.84 -5.36 -0.85
C GLN A 86 -6.20 -5.46 -0.14
N ALA A 87 -7.10 -4.52 -0.41
CA ALA A 87 -8.46 -4.54 0.14
C ALA A 87 -9.22 -5.80 -0.27
N LEU A 88 -9.13 -6.21 -1.54
CA LEU A 88 -9.76 -7.43 -2.04
C LEU A 88 -9.26 -8.68 -1.29
N GLY A 89 -7.94 -8.80 -1.11
CA GLY A 89 -7.35 -9.91 -0.36
C GLY A 89 -7.83 -9.96 1.09
N ARG A 90 -7.93 -8.81 1.76
CA ARG A 90 -8.47 -8.74 3.13
C ARG A 90 -9.95 -9.09 3.20
N ILE A 91 -10.76 -8.60 2.27
CA ILE A 91 -12.19 -8.93 2.19
C ILE A 91 -12.38 -10.45 1.97
N ALA A 92 -11.59 -11.05 1.09
CA ALA A 92 -11.61 -12.50 0.90
C ALA A 92 -11.26 -13.25 2.20
N SER A 93 -10.25 -12.80 2.93
CA SER A 93 -9.88 -13.38 4.23
C SER A 93 -11.01 -13.25 5.26
N LEU A 94 -11.70 -12.10 5.31
CA LEU A 94 -12.87 -11.92 6.18
C LEU A 94 -13.97 -12.94 5.88
N ALA A 95 -14.23 -13.21 4.61
CA ALA A 95 -15.25 -14.16 4.19
C ALA A 95 -14.86 -15.63 4.47
N MET A 96 -13.58 -15.97 4.38
CA MET A 96 -13.09 -17.35 4.47
C MET A 96 -12.67 -17.76 5.89
N VAL A 97 -12.15 -16.83 6.68
CA VAL A 97 -11.51 -17.13 7.97
C VAL A 97 -12.22 -16.45 9.14
N GLY A 98 -12.85 -15.30 8.90
CA GLY A 98 -13.56 -14.55 9.92
C GLY A 98 -12.92 -13.20 10.26
N MET A 99 -13.41 -12.56 11.33
CA MET A 99 -13.03 -11.21 11.72
C MET A 99 -11.66 -11.17 12.42
N PRO A 100 -10.72 -10.38 11.89
CA PRO A 100 -9.44 -10.12 12.56
C PRO A 100 -9.58 -9.03 13.63
N ASP A 101 -8.49 -8.72 14.28
CA ASP A 101 -8.37 -7.60 15.22
C ASP A 101 -8.71 -6.25 14.55
N VAL A 102 -9.19 -5.31 15.37
CA VAL A 102 -9.54 -3.93 14.97
C VAL A 102 -8.39 -3.21 14.27
N SER A 103 -7.13 -3.44 14.67
CA SER A 103 -5.95 -2.86 14.01
C SER A 103 -5.85 -3.28 12.54
N ILE A 104 -6.17 -4.54 12.22
CA ILE A 104 -6.16 -5.05 10.85
C ILE A 104 -7.35 -4.51 10.05
N LEU A 105 -8.51 -4.36 10.69
CA LEU A 105 -9.68 -3.72 10.07
C LEU A 105 -9.42 -2.25 9.70
N SER A 106 -8.63 -1.54 10.50
CA SER A 106 -8.24 -0.16 10.18
C SER A 106 -7.39 -0.06 8.92
N LEU A 107 -6.54 -1.05 8.66
CA LEU A 107 -5.79 -1.14 7.40
C LEU A 107 -6.71 -1.33 6.20
N LEU A 108 -7.72 -2.19 6.31
CA LEU A 108 -8.72 -2.39 5.27
C LEU A 108 -9.48 -1.08 4.97
N ALA A 109 -9.89 -0.35 6.00
CA ALA A 109 -10.55 0.95 5.83
C ALA A 109 -9.65 1.95 5.08
N TYR A 110 -8.37 2.05 5.45
CA TYR A 110 -7.39 2.88 4.77
C TYR A 110 -7.25 2.49 3.29
N GLU A 111 -7.11 1.21 3.01
CA GLU A 111 -6.96 0.68 1.65
C GLU A 111 -8.18 1.00 0.76
N ILE A 112 -9.40 0.83 1.28
CA ILE A 112 -10.63 1.16 0.56
C ILE A 112 -10.72 2.67 0.27
N ILE A 113 -10.41 3.51 1.24
CA ILE A 113 -10.43 4.97 1.09
C ILE A 113 -9.39 5.40 0.05
N MET A 114 -8.15 4.91 0.14
CA MET A 114 -7.10 5.26 -0.80
C MET A 114 -7.39 4.73 -2.21
N PHE A 115 -7.95 3.53 -2.34
CA PHE A 115 -8.43 3.00 -3.62
C PHE A 115 -9.45 3.93 -4.27
N ALA A 116 -10.48 4.32 -3.53
CA ALA A 116 -11.54 5.19 -4.06
C ALA A 116 -11.00 6.56 -4.50
N ILE A 117 -10.17 7.19 -3.68
CA ILE A 117 -9.56 8.49 -4.00
C ILE A 117 -8.62 8.38 -5.21
N ALA A 118 -7.73 7.37 -5.22
CA ALA A 118 -6.78 7.17 -6.31
C ALA A 118 -7.50 6.88 -7.64
N LEU A 119 -8.54 6.05 -7.63
CA LEU A 119 -9.33 5.73 -8.81
C LEU A 119 -10.08 6.98 -9.33
N PHE A 120 -10.65 7.77 -8.45
CA PHE A 120 -11.33 9.02 -8.82
C PHE A 120 -10.36 10.00 -9.49
N LEU A 121 -9.19 10.23 -8.88
CA LEU A 121 -8.16 11.11 -9.42
C LEU A 121 -7.57 10.58 -10.73
N TYR A 122 -7.38 9.28 -10.86
CA TYR A 122 -6.95 8.63 -12.09
C TYR A 122 -7.91 8.91 -13.24
N ARG A 123 -9.21 8.70 -13.01
CA ARG A 123 -10.26 8.96 -14.02
C ARG A 123 -10.29 10.41 -14.49
N GLN A 124 -10.09 11.36 -13.57
CA GLN A 124 -10.01 12.78 -13.93
C GLN A 124 -8.79 13.11 -14.80
N THR A 125 -7.65 12.44 -14.57
CA THR A 125 -6.43 12.68 -15.34
C THR A 125 -6.42 11.96 -16.69
N ALA A 126 -7.10 10.83 -16.80
CA ALA A 126 -7.19 10.06 -18.05
C ALA A 126 -8.20 10.65 -19.06
N SER A 127 -9.09 11.52 -18.62
CA SER A 127 -10.12 12.17 -19.45
C SER A 127 -9.70 13.56 -20.00
N THR A 128 -8.49 14.00 -19.70
CA THR A 128 -7.87 15.25 -20.23
C THR A 128 -6.73 14.94 -21.16
#